data_7512ec58147d36da8674cea7c011909f
#
_entry.id   7512ec58147d36da8674cea7c011909f
#
_cell.length_a   1.000
_cell.length_b   1.000
_cell.length_c   1.000
_cell.angle_alpha   90.00
_cell.angle_beta   90.00
_cell.angle_gamma   90.00
#
_symmetry.space_group_name_H-M   'P 1'
#
loop_
_entity.id
_entity.type
_entity.pdbx_description
1 polymer ?
#
loop_
_entity_poly.entity_id
_entity_poly.type
_entity_poly.pdbx_seq_one_letter_code
_entity_poly.pdbx_strand_id
1 'polypeptide(L)'
;MISWQVKQQIIDQTNIVEVVGEVVQLSKKGSSYFGLCPFHNDRHPSMSVNQEKKMFNCFSCNTKGNVIYFWSRFNHISEDQATIQLAKRIGIEISESDNKEAIKNERLYKVMNEASNFYQFYLNNSKEGLVALDYLKARGIDEKICNELKIGLASSERDYLNKALNQKNCSELDQIEVGLVKLDDKNNTYDTFRERIMFPITNPSGQIVGFSGRIYTKSDQAKYINSVDNAIFHKGQILYHFHEALDAIKKNDKIFLLEGFMDVIACMKAGINYVVATMGTALTSEHIKLILSATKNIVLFFDGDGAGINAMKKSCGILAGYGILPKAIVLPNNLDPDEYVKNFGVEKFLKYITENEKSAYQWLYDLALKNYIKGDLESTEKFKKEVFNFIR
;
A
#
# COMPACT_ATOMS: atom_id res chain seq x y z
N MET A 1 -2.65 17.45 10.10
CA MET A 1 -3.83 16.95 9.31
C MET A 1 -5.05 17.77 9.65
N ILE A 2 -5.77 18.25 8.65
CA ILE A 2 -7.02 19.01 8.85
C ILE A 2 -8.02 18.17 9.64
N SER A 3 -8.63 18.77 10.67
CA SER A 3 -9.52 18.04 11.58
C SER A 3 -10.71 17.41 10.85
N TRP A 4 -11.21 16.29 11.38
CA TRP A 4 -12.40 15.63 10.83
C TRP A 4 -13.63 16.57 10.80
N GLN A 5 -13.76 17.43 11.80
CA GLN A 5 -14.87 18.37 11.89
C GLN A 5 -14.87 19.37 10.73
N VAL A 6 -13.72 19.92 10.38
CA VAL A 6 -13.57 20.84 9.23
C VAL A 6 -13.84 20.08 7.92
N LYS A 7 -13.31 18.88 7.76
CA LYS A 7 -13.59 18.05 6.58
C LYS A 7 -15.08 17.76 6.44
N GLN A 8 -15.76 17.43 7.54
CA GLN A 8 -17.21 17.17 7.52
C GLN A 8 -18.00 18.42 7.15
N GLN A 9 -17.66 19.58 7.72
CA GLN A 9 -18.29 20.85 7.39
C GLN A 9 -18.16 21.17 5.88
N ILE A 10 -17.00 20.93 5.29
CA ILE A 10 -16.78 21.14 3.85
C ILE A 10 -17.62 20.18 3.02
N ILE A 11 -17.69 18.88 3.41
CA ILE A 11 -18.52 17.88 2.73
C ILE A 11 -19.99 18.30 2.77
N ASP A 12 -20.47 18.79 3.92
CA ASP A 12 -21.87 19.16 4.11
C ASP A 12 -22.26 20.43 3.34
N GLN A 13 -21.36 21.39 3.24
CA GLN A 13 -21.63 22.67 2.57
C GLN A 13 -21.30 22.66 1.06
N THR A 14 -20.49 21.71 0.59
CA THR A 14 -20.12 21.63 -0.83
C THR A 14 -21.20 20.91 -1.65
N ASN A 15 -21.56 21.47 -2.79
CA ASN A 15 -22.38 20.80 -3.78
C ASN A 15 -21.52 19.84 -4.61
N ILE A 16 -21.57 18.55 -4.29
CA ILE A 16 -20.76 17.53 -4.99
C ILE A 16 -21.13 17.44 -6.48
N VAL A 17 -22.38 17.70 -6.84
CA VAL A 17 -22.83 17.64 -8.25
C VAL A 17 -22.19 18.76 -9.08
N GLU A 18 -22.05 19.96 -8.50
CA GLU A 18 -21.37 21.07 -9.15
C GLU A 18 -19.89 20.78 -9.33
N VAL A 19 -19.20 20.35 -8.25
CA VAL A 19 -17.75 20.07 -8.29
C VAL A 19 -17.43 18.94 -9.29
N VAL A 20 -18.21 17.86 -9.29
CA VAL A 20 -18.03 16.78 -10.26
C VAL A 20 -18.39 17.22 -11.67
N GLY A 21 -19.42 18.06 -11.80
CA GLY A 21 -19.89 18.60 -13.08
C GLY A 21 -18.88 19.51 -13.80
N GLU A 22 -17.88 20.05 -13.09
CA GLU A 22 -16.79 20.81 -13.70
C GLU A 22 -15.91 19.95 -14.63
N VAL A 23 -15.81 18.65 -14.34
CA VAL A 23 -14.87 17.72 -15.01
C VAL A 23 -15.54 16.52 -15.66
N VAL A 24 -16.82 16.29 -15.33
CA VAL A 24 -17.62 15.19 -15.87
C VAL A 24 -18.97 15.70 -16.34
N GLN A 25 -19.31 15.42 -17.59
CA GLN A 25 -20.65 15.74 -18.09
C GLN A 25 -21.70 14.85 -17.40
N LEU A 26 -22.55 15.47 -16.58
CA LEU A 26 -23.55 14.80 -15.76
C LEU A 26 -24.96 14.93 -16.37
N SER A 27 -25.70 13.83 -16.39
CA SER A 27 -27.11 13.78 -16.78
C SER A 27 -27.98 13.37 -15.60
N LYS A 28 -29.03 14.13 -15.29
CA LYS A 28 -29.93 13.84 -14.18
C LYS A 28 -30.81 12.63 -14.48
N LYS A 29 -30.86 11.69 -13.53
CA LYS A 29 -31.78 10.53 -13.56
C LYS A 29 -32.35 10.30 -12.15
N GLY A 30 -33.62 10.69 -11.95
CA GLY A 30 -34.26 10.62 -10.64
C GLY A 30 -33.57 11.59 -9.63
N SER A 31 -33.18 11.09 -8.45
CA SER A 31 -32.47 11.85 -7.39
C SER A 31 -30.94 11.90 -7.57
N SER A 32 -30.41 11.25 -8.61
CA SER A 32 -28.96 11.17 -8.84
C SER A 32 -28.59 11.68 -10.23
N TYR A 33 -27.32 11.98 -10.41
CA TYR A 33 -26.72 12.37 -11.68
C TYR A 33 -25.77 11.30 -12.15
N PHE A 34 -25.71 11.05 -13.46
CA PHE A 34 -24.87 9.99 -14.05
C PHE A 34 -23.92 10.58 -15.10
N GLY A 35 -22.68 10.10 -15.11
CA GLY A 35 -21.66 10.48 -16.08
C GLY A 35 -20.61 9.38 -16.27
N LEU A 36 -19.67 9.62 -17.21
CA LEU A 36 -18.52 8.75 -17.39
C LEU A 36 -17.58 8.88 -16.18
N CYS A 37 -17.09 7.77 -15.66
CA CYS A 37 -16.17 7.79 -14.52
C CYS A 37 -14.76 8.24 -14.96
N PRO A 38 -14.16 9.28 -14.36
CA PRO A 38 -12.82 9.75 -14.74
C PRO A 38 -11.69 8.87 -14.20
N PHE A 39 -12.00 7.86 -13.38
CA PHE A 39 -11.01 7.05 -12.67
C PHE A 39 -10.69 5.72 -13.36
N HIS A 40 -11.35 5.39 -14.47
CA HIS A 40 -11.06 4.25 -15.32
C HIS A 40 -11.48 4.55 -16.76
N ASN A 41 -11.09 3.72 -17.71
CA ASN A 41 -11.53 3.84 -19.10
C ASN A 41 -13.02 3.43 -19.21
N ASP A 42 -13.91 4.42 -19.06
CA ASP A 42 -15.36 4.24 -19.04
C ASP A 42 -15.96 4.57 -20.40
N ARG A 43 -16.77 3.65 -20.94
CA ARG A 43 -17.46 3.83 -22.24
C ARG A 43 -18.96 4.10 -22.09
N HIS A 44 -19.50 3.91 -20.89
CA HIS A 44 -20.92 4.10 -20.60
C HIS A 44 -21.06 4.79 -19.24
N PRO A 45 -21.99 5.75 -19.06
CA PRO A 45 -22.18 6.47 -17.79
C PRO A 45 -22.40 5.52 -16.62
N SER A 46 -21.32 5.15 -15.92
CA SER A 46 -21.30 4.20 -14.81
C SER A 46 -21.14 4.87 -13.45
N MET A 47 -20.80 6.17 -13.41
CA MET A 47 -20.67 6.90 -12.17
C MET A 47 -21.96 7.64 -11.82
N SER A 48 -22.49 7.38 -10.63
CA SER A 48 -23.61 8.09 -10.02
C SER A 48 -23.12 9.10 -9.01
N VAL A 49 -23.68 10.31 -9.04
CA VAL A 49 -23.41 11.40 -8.06
C VAL A 49 -24.75 11.77 -7.41
N ASN A 50 -24.78 11.77 -6.07
CA ASN A 50 -25.98 12.07 -5.31
C ASN A 50 -25.71 13.18 -4.28
N GLN A 51 -26.41 14.32 -4.42
CA GLN A 51 -26.24 15.49 -3.57
C GLN A 51 -26.75 15.25 -2.15
N GLU A 52 -27.85 14.56 -1.97
CA GLU A 52 -28.43 14.29 -0.63
C GLU A 52 -27.51 13.40 0.19
N LYS A 53 -26.92 12.39 -0.45
CA LYS A 53 -25.97 11.46 0.17
C LYS A 53 -24.55 12.03 0.26
N LYS A 54 -24.27 13.18 -0.36
CA LYS A 54 -22.93 13.81 -0.44
C LYS A 54 -21.85 12.85 -0.98
N MET A 55 -22.24 11.97 -1.91
CA MET A 55 -21.37 10.91 -2.39
C MET A 55 -21.47 10.70 -3.89
N PHE A 56 -20.37 10.25 -4.47
CA PHE A 56 -20.37 9.60 -5.78
C PHE A 56 -20.07 8.11 -5.64
N ASN A 57 -20.51 7.32 -6.61
CA ASN A 57 -20.23 5.88 -6.70
C ASN A 57 -20.21 5.46 -8.19
N CYS A 58 -19.11 4.85 -8.61
CA CYS A 58 -19.00 4.21 -9.92
C CYS A 58 -19.34 2.73 -9.78
N PHE A 59 -20.31 2.26 -10.56
CA PHE A 59 -20.76 0.87 -10.53
C PHE A 59 -19.86 -0.07 -11.34
N SER A 60 -18.98 0.47 -12.20
CA SER A 60 -18.03 -0.33 -12.97
C SER A 60 -16.74 -0.60 -12.21
N CYS A 61 -16.08 0.43 -11.67
CA CYS A 61 -14.83 0.27 -10.93
C CYS A 61 -14.98 0.33 -9.41
N ASN A 62 -16.22 0.45 -8.89
CA ASN A 62 -16.57 0.54 -7.48
C ASN A 62 -15.86 1.70 -6.72
N THR A 63 -15.29 2.66 -7.44
CA THR A 63 -14.75 3.88 -6.83
C THR A 63 -15.89 4.70 -6.27
N LYS A 64 -15.85 4.98 -4.98
CA LYS A 64 -16.88 5.74 -4.27
C LYS A 64 -16.24 6.63 -3.20
N GLY A 65 -16.89 7.74 -2.89
CA GLY A 65 -16.41 8.66 -1.84
C GLY A 65 -17.20 9.96 -1.82
N ASN A 66 -16.74 10.88 -0.96
CA ASN A 66 -17.27 12.25 -0.87
C ASN A 66 -16.56 13.19 -1.85
N VAL A 67 -16.91 14.47 -1.81
CA VAL A 67 -16.34 15.49 -2.69
C VAL A 67 -14.83 15.72 -2.48
N ILE A 68 -14.32 15.58 -1.25
CA ILE A 68 -12.88 15.72 -0.94
C ILE A 68 -12.11 14.59 -1.60
N TYR A 69 -12.58 13.35 -1.45
CA TYR A 69 -11.95 12.18 -2.06
C TYR A 69 -12.01 12.27 -3.60
N PHE A 70 -13.14 12.70 -4.18
CA PHE A 70 -13.26 12.91 -5.63
C PHE A 70 -12.21 13.90 -6.13
N TRP A 71 -12.15 15.08 -5.49
CA TRP A 71 -11.27 16.19 -5.91
C TRP A 71 -9.79 15.85 -5.72
N SER A 72 -9.45 15.18 -4.61
CA SER A 72 -8.10 14.68 -4.34
C SER A 72 -7.63 13.72 -5.44
N ARG A 73 -8.44 12.69 -5.73
CA ARG A 73 -8.10 11.66 -6.71
C ARG A 73 -8.04 12.19 -8.15
N PHE A 74 -8.96 13.08 -8.51
CA PHE A 74 -9.02 13.66 -9.86
C PHE A 74 -7.81 14.58 -10.14
N ASN A 75 -7.42 15.39 -9.17
CA ASN A 75 -6.31 16.34 -9.30
C ASN A 75 -4.95 15.74 -8.88
N HIS A 76 -4.89 14.49 -8.42
CA HIS A 76 -3.68 13.84 -7.90
C HIS A 76 -3.00 14.62 -6.77
N ILE A 77 -3.79 15.22 -5.88
CA ILE A 77 -3.35 15.97 -4.69
C ILE A 77 -3.76 15.26 -3.40
N SER A 78 -3.18 15.68 -2.26
CA SER A 78 -3.59 15.14 -0.96
C SER A 78 -5.03 15.50 -0.61
N GLU A 79 -5.69 14.72 0.24
CA GLU A 79 -7.02 15.07 0.76
C GLU A 79 -6.99 16.40 1.54
N ASP A 80 -5.89 16.73 2.23
CA ASP A 80 -5.75 17.99 2.93
C ASP A 80 -5.66 19.16 1.93
N GLN A 81 -4.95 19.01 0.81
CA GLN A 81 -4.95 19.99 -0.27
C GLN A 81 -6.33 20.14 -0.94
N ALA A 82 -6.99 19.03 -1.22
CA ALA A 82 -8.36 19.03 -1.74
C ALA A 82 -9.31 19.77 -0.77
N THR A 83 -9.14 19.51 0.54
CA THR A 83 -9.91 20.18 1.61
C THR A 83 -9.69 21.69 1.59
N ILE A 84 -8.44 22.16 1.50
CA ILE A 84 -8.12 23.60 1.42
C ILE A 84 -8.74 24.25 0.18
N GLN A 85 -8.60 23.61 -0.99
CA GLN A 85 -9.14 24.14 -2.24
C GLN A 85 -10.67 24.24 -2.18
N LEU A 86 -11.35 23.23 -1.67
CA LEU A 86 -12.81 23.22 -1.53
C LEU A 86 -13.28 24.22 -0.46
N ALA A 87 -12.58 24.32 0.68
CA ALA A 87 -12.87 25.31 1.72
C ALA A 87 -12.83 26.74 1.16
N LYS A 88 -11.77 27.05 0.39
CA LYS A 88 -11.63 28.37 -0.25
C LYS A 88 -12.80 28.68 -1.20
N ARG A 89 -13.32 27.68 -1.92
CA ARG A 89 -14.45 27.87 -2.85
C ARG A 89 -15.75 28.24 -2.14
N ILE A 90 -15.97 27.68 -0.95
CA ILE A 90 -17.22 27.88 -0.18
C ILE A 90 -17.05 28.86 0.97
N GLY A 91 -15.89 29.56 1.07
CA GLY A 91 -15.64 30.59 2.07
C GLY A 91 -15.44 30.08 3.49
N ILE A 92 -15.05 28.81 3.67
CA ILE A 92 -14.69 28.27 4.98
C ILE A 92 -13.23 28.58 5.28
N GLU A 93 -12.96 29.24 6.42
CA GLU A 93 -11.62 29.47 6.91
C GLU A 93 -11.05 28.19 7.55
N ILE A 94 -9.86 27.79 7.10
CA ILE A 94 -9.07 26.73 7.72
C ILE A 94 -8.11 27.39 8.71
N SER A 95 -7.91 26.76 9.88
CA SER A 95 -7.00 27.28 10.89
C SER A 95 -5.59 27.49 10.28
N GLU A 96 -4.89 28.53 10.72
CA GLU A 96 -3.55 28.84 10.22
C GLU A 96 -2.58 27.68 10.45
N SER A 97 -2.72 26.93 11.56
CA SER A 97 -1.92 25.75 11.86
C SER A 97 -2.17 24.60 10.90
N ASP A 98 -3.44 24.27 10.61
CA ASP A 98 -3.81 23.22 9.66
C ASP A 98 -3.35 23.55 8.25
N ASN A 99 -3.48 24.82 7.86
CA ASN A 99 -3.03 25.27 6.54
C ASN A 99 -1.50 25.18 6.40
N LYS A 100 -0.73 25.60 7.42
CA LYS A 100 0.73 25.46 7.45
C LYS A 100 1.17 24.00 7.38
N GLU A 101 0.52 23.13 8.12
CA GLU A 101 0.82 21.68 8.09
C GLU A 101 0.52 21.07 6.71
N ALA A 102 -0.61 21.38 6.11
CA ALA A 102 -0.98 20.88 4.79
C ALA A 102 0.00 21.37 3.70
N ILE A 103 0.42 22.66 3.73
CA ILE A 103 1.43 23.21 2.83
C ILE A 103 2.78 22.48 3.03
N LYS A 104 3.16 22.23 4.29
CA LYS A 104 4.38 21.46 4.62
C LYS A 104 4.32 20.06 4.02
N ASN A 105 3.24 19.33 4.26
CA ASN A 105 3.07 17.97 3.74
C ASN A 105 3.13 17.94 2.20
N GLU A 106 2.55 18.94 1.52
CA GLU A 106 2.62 19.02 0.06
C GLU A 106 4.07 19.17 -0.45
N ARG A 107 4.90 19.95 0.24
CA ARG A 107 6.34 20.04 -0.09
C ARG A 107 7.03 18.70 0.11
N LEU A 108 6.71 17.97 1.19
CA LEU A 108 7.26 16.66 1.46
C LEU A 108 6.84 15.63 0.39
N TYR A 109 5.57 15.64 -0.04
CA TYR A 109 5.11 14.80 -1.16
C TYR A 109 5.82 15.15 -2.47
N LYS A 110 6.06 16.44 -2.74
CA LYS A 110 6.85 16.86 -3.91
C LYS A 110 8.25 16.26 -3.86
N VAL A 111 8.94 16.34 -2.72
CA VAL A 111 10.29 15.77 -2.53
C VAL A 111 10.29 14.27 -2.80
N MET A 112 9.32 13.53 -2.26
CA MET A 112 9.21 12.08 -2.47
C MET A 112 8.93 11.71 -3.93
N ASN A 113 8.09 12.48 -4.61
CA ASN A 113 7.79 12.26 -6.03
C ASN A 113 9.02 12.57 -6.93
N GLU A 114 9.74 13.66 -6.68
CA GLU A 114 10.97 13.99 -7.42
C GLU A 114 12.07 12.93 -7.16
N ALA A 115 12.17 12.40 -5.94
CA ALA A 115 13.08 11.29 -5.65
C ALA A 115 12.71 10.02 -6.44
N SER A 116 11.41 9.70 -6.54
CA SER A 116 10.95 8.56 -7.35
C SER A 116 11.28 8.74 -8.82
N ASN A 117 11.03 9.93 -9.36
CA ASN A 117 11.37 10.27 -10.75
C ASN A 117 12.87 10.15 -11.00
N PHE A 118 13.70 10.62 -10.07
CA PHE A 118 15.16 10.48 -10.15
C PHE A 118 15.59 9.01 -10.13
N TYR A 119 15.08 8.20 -9.21
CA TYR A 119 15.43 6.78 -9.12
C TYR A 119 15.03 6.01 -10.38
N GLN A 120 13.84 6.28 -10.95
CA GLN A 120 13.42 5.69 -12.23
C GLN A 120 14.32 6.12 -13.38
N PHE A 121 14.64 7.43 -13.44
CA PHE A 121 15.56 7.95 -14.47
C PHE A 121 16.93 7.29 -14.36
N TYR A 122 17.48 7.16 -13.14
CA TYR A 122 18.78 6.57 -12.93
C TYR A 122 18.81 5.08 -13.26
N LEU A 123 17.75 4.34 -12.95
CA LEU A 123 17.63 2.92 -13.35
C LEU A 123 17.71 2.75 -14.87
N ASN A 124 17.05 3.62 -15.61
CA ASN A 124 16.93 3.46 -17.07
C ASN A 124 18.08 4.09 -17.88
N ASN A 125 18.89 4.97 -17.28
CA ASN A 125 19.87 5.77 -18.02
C ASN A 125 21.31 5.64 -17.48
N SER A 126 21.58 4.80 -16.47
CA SER A 126 22.93 4.63 -15.92
C SER A 126 23.54 3.26 -16.27
N LYS A 127 24.86 3.16 -16.18
CA LYS A 127 25.56 1.85 -16.32
C LYS A 127 25.21 0.90 -15.17
N GLU A 128 25.08 1.42 -13.96
CA GLU A 128 24.62 0.64 -12.80
C GLU A 128 23.18 0.14 -13.02
N GLY A 129 22.34 0.93 -13.69
CA GLY A 129 20.98 0.59 -14.05
C GLY A 129 20.88 -0.66 -14.93
N LEU A 130 21.80 -0.86 -15.87
CA LEU A 130 21.84 -2.08 -16.69
C LEU A 130 21.99 -3.34 -15.83
N VAL A 131 22.90 -3.31 -14.84
CA VAL A 131 23.11 -4.42 -13.90
C VAL A 131 21.88 -4.65 -13.03
N ALA A 132 21.25 -3.58 -12.56
CA ALA A 132 20.03 -3.67 -11.77
C ALA A 132 18.84 -4.21 -12.56
N LEU A 133 18.70 -3.81 -13.85
CA LEU A 133 17.67 -4.33 -14.77
C LEU A 133 17.88 -5.82 -15.06
N ASP A 134 19.11 -6.27 -15.26
CA ASP A 134 19.43 -7.69 -15.43
C ASP A 134 19.06 -8.50 -14.16
N TYR A 135 19.35 -7.95 -12.99
CA TYR A 135 18.94 -8.58 -11.72
C TYR A 135 17.40 -8.67 -11.59
N LEU A 136 16.67 -7.60 -11.94
CA LEU A 136 15.20 -7.59 -11.93
C LEU A 136 14.62 -8.60 -12.91
N LYS A 137 15.17 -8.65 -14.13
CA LYS A 137 14.78 -9.59 -15.19
C LYS A 137 15.02 -11.04 -14.77
N ALA A 138 16.16 -11.33 -14.12
CA ALA A 138 16.45 -12.66 -13.58
C ALA A 138 15.47 -13.11 -12.49
N ARG A 139 14.75 -12.15 -11.84
CA ARG A 139 13.66 -12.39 -10.90
C ARG A 139 12.27 -12.39 -11.56
N GLY A 140 12.22 -12.27 -12.90
CA GLY A 140 10.95 -12.20 -13.63
C GLY A 140 10.19 -10.90 -13.41
N ILE A 141 10.87 -9.83 -13.03
CA ILE A 141 10.32 -8.47 -12.95
C ILE A 141 10.69 -7.79 -14.26
N ASP A 142 9.72 -7.69 -15.14
CA ASP A 142 9.89 -7.11 -16.47
C ASP A 142 9.73 -5.57 -16.45
N GLU A 143 9.94 -4.95 -17.60
CA GLU A 143 9.80 -3.50 -17.76
C GLU A 143 8.38 -3.02 -17.42
N LYS A 144 7.35 -3.81 -17.73
CA LYS A 144 5.96 -3.47 -17.43
C LYS A 144 5.74 -3.34 -15.92
N ILE A 145 6.20 -4.32 -15.14
CA ILE A 145 6.12 -4.31 -13.68
C ILE A 145 6.97 -3.18 -13.10
N CYS A 146 8.17 -2.94 -13.66
CA CYS A 146 9.02 -1.83 -13.25
C CYS A 146 8.31 -0.48 -13.39
N ASN A 147 7.65 -0.26 -14.53
CA ASN A 147 6.92 0.97 -14.80
C ASN A 147 5.65 1.10 -13.94
N GLU A 148 4.89 0.02 -13.77
CA GLU A 148 3.65 -0.01 -12.97
C GLU A 148 3.95 0.31 -11.50
N LEU A 149 5.00 -0.28 -10.93
CA LEU A 149 5.42 -0.07 -9.54
C LEU A 149 6.41 1.10 -9.38
N LYS A 150 6.75 1.83 -10.44
CA LYS A 150 7.72 2.94 -10.43
C LYS A 150 9.05 2.54 -9.79
N ILE A 151 9.52 1.31 -10.07
CA ILE A 151 10.79 0.81 -9.55
C ILE A 151 11.94 1.66 -10.08
N GLY A 152 12.89 2.00 -9.21
CA GLY A 152 14.04 2.81 -9.55
C GLY A 152 15.34 2.25 -8.97
N LEU A 153 16.42 3.02 -9.08
CA LEU A 153 17.75 2.68 -8.58
C LEU A 153 18.36 3.88 -7.85
N ALA A 154 18.86 3.65 -6.65
CA ALA A 154 19.69 4.61 -5.93
C ALA A 154 21.15 4.42 -6.33
N SER A 155 21.81 5.53 -6.70
CA SER A 155 23.21 5.58 -7.11
C SER A 155 24.15 5.09 -6.00
N SER A 156 25.36 4.63 -6.37
CA SER A 156 26.45 4.34 -5.44
C SER A 156 27.09 5.61 -4.86
N GLU A 157 26.92 6.77 -5.50
CA GLU A 157 27.50 8.04 -5.07
C GLU A 157 26.89 8.49 -3.74
N ARG A 158 27.69 9.27 -2.99
CA ARG A 158 27.35 9.65 -1.61
C ARG A 158 26.12 10.56 -1.50
N ASP A 159 25.96 11.52 -2.42
CA ASP A 159 25.02 12.63 -2.32
C ASP A 159 24.36 12.98 -3.69
N TYR A 160 24.21 11.97 -4.56
CA TYR A 160 23.76 12.20 -5.93
C TYR A 160 22.25 12.56 -5.98
N LEU A 161 21.42 11.89 -5.18
CA LEU A 161 20.03 12.24 -5.03
C LEU A 161 19.87 13.64 -4.43
N ASN A 162 20.62 13.95 -3.35
CA ASN A 162 20.58 15.27 -2.70
C ASN A 162 20.85 16.40 -3.72
N LYS A 163 21.90 16.28 -4.52
CA LYS A 163 22.22 17.24 -5.58
C LYS A 163 21.11 17.38 -6.62
N ALA A 164 20.55 16.26 -7.06
CA ALA A 164 19.46 16.26 -8.03
C ALA A 164 18.19 16.93 -7.47
N LEU A 165 17.83 16.66 -6.23
CA LEU A 165 16.67 17.28 -5.57
C LEU A 165 16.86 18.77 -5.34
N ASN A 166 18.07 19.22 -5.00
CA ASN A 166 18.40 20.64 -4.86
C ASN A 166 18.18 21.39 -6.20
N GLN A 167 18.53 20.79 -7.35
CA GLN A 167 18.27 21.35 -8.68
C GLN A 167 16.76 21.46 -9.00
N LYS A 168 15.92 20.66 -8.34
CA LYS A 168 14.45 20.70 -8.44
C LYS A 168 13.79 21.64 -7.43
N ASN A 169 14.56 22.48 -6.75
CA ASN A 169 14.09 23.36 -5.69
C ASN A 169 13.37 22.61 -4.55
N CYS A 170 13.85 21.41 -4.21
CA CYS A 170 13.48 20.67 -3.00
C CYS A 170 14.43 21.08 -1.88
N SER A 171 13.92 21.63 -0.78
CA SER A 171 14.78 22.08 0.32
C SER A 171 15.49 20.90 1.01
N GLU A 172 16.72 21.10 1.41
CA GLU A 172 17.50 20.07 2.11
C GLU A 172 16.86 19.66 3.44
N LEU A 173 16.22 20.61 4.14
CA LEU A 173 15.44 20.32 5.35
C LEU A 173 14.28 19.38 5.09
N ASP A 174 13.53 19.56 3.99
CA ASP A 174 12.44 18.69 3.62
C ASP A 174 12.97 17.29 3.21
N GLN A 175 14.14 17.20 2.56
CA GLN A 175 14.80 15.93 2.20
C GLN A 175 15.24 15.14 3.45
N ILE A 176 15.77 15.85 4.47
CA ILE A 176 16.14 15.25 5.75
C ILE A 176 14.90 14.81 6.51
N GLU A 177 13.86 15.63 6.53
CA GLU A 177 12.62 15.32 7.25
C GLU A 177 11.94 14.04 6.73
N VAL A 178 11.92 13.83 5.40
CA VAL A 178 11.40 12.57 4.83
C VAL A 178 12.38 11.41 4.87
N GLY A 179 13.59 11.62 5.40
CA GLY A 179 14.60 10.59 5.59
C GLY A 179 15.31 10.12 4.32
N LEU A 180 15.25 10.88 3.24
CA LEU A 180 15.99 10.60 2.00
C LEU A 180 17.47 10.96 2.12
N VAL A 181 17.78 11.99 2.91
CA VAL A 181 19.11 12.51 3.17
C VAL A 181 19.38 12.53 4.67
N LYS A 182 20.60 12.30 5.06
CA LYS A 182 21.09 12.37 6.45
C LYS A 182 22.32 13.26 6.56
N LEU A 183 22.63 13.66 7.77
CA LEU A 183 23.88 14.38 8.10
C LEU A 183 24.87 13.40 8.71
N ASP A 184 26.14 13.55 8.36
CA ASP A 184 27.24 12.90 9.05
C ASP A 184 27.69 13.72 10.28
N ASP A 185 28.67 13.21 11.04
CA ASP A 185 29.21 13.87 12.24
C ASP A 185 29.84 15.24 11.95
N LYS A 186 30.12 15.57 10.70
CA LYS A 186 30.64 16.86 10.23
C LYS A 186 29.59 17.76 9.60
N ASN A 187 28.29 17.38 9.73
CA ASN A 187 27.15 18.07 9.11
C ASN A 187 27.17 18.06 7.57
N ASN A 188 27.89 17.13 6.93
CA ASN A 188 27.75 16.96 5.48
C ASN A 188 26.58 16.03 5.16
N THR A 189 25.84 16.37 4.13
CA THR A 189 24.73 15.55 3.67
C THR A 189 25.19 14.29 2.94
N TYR A 190 24.39 13.23 3.09
CA TYR A 190 24.53 11.99 2.31
C TYR A 190 23.20 11.31 2.10
N ASP A 191 23.08 10.59 0.99
CA ASP A 191 21.87 9.86 0.61
C ASP A 191 21.68 8.63 1.52
N THR A 192 20.46 8.47 2.04
CA THR A 192 20.09 7.34 2.91
C THR A 192 20.13 6.01 2.16
N PHE A 193 19.68 6.02 0.91
CA PHE A 193 19.67 4.85 0.03
C PHE A 193 20.79 4.96 -1.00
N ARG A 194 21.64 3.94 -1.04
CA ARG A 194 22.72 3.83 -2.03
C ARG A 194 22.88 2.39 -2.48
N GLU A 195 23.20 2.18 -3.76
CA GLU A 195 23.38 0.86 -4.38
C GLU A 195 22.17 -0.08 -4.14
N ARG A 196 20.96 0.48 -4.23
CA ARG A 196 19.73 -0.29 -3.97
C ARG A 196 18.69 -0.06 -5.04
N ILE A 197 18.02 -1.14 -5.42
CA ILE A 197 16.76 -1.05 -6.17
C ILE A 197 15.71 -0.48 -5.24
N MET A 198 15.00 0.54 -5.71
CA MET A 198 14.06 1.34 -4.92
C MET A 198 12.63 1.00 -5.30
N PHE A 199 11.85 0.64 -4.31
CA PHE A 199 10.42 0.34 -4.42
C PHE A 199 9.65 1.45 -3.68
N PRO A 200 8.89 2.30 -4.39
CA PRO A 200 8.08 3.33 -3.76
C PRO A 200 6.99 2.72 -2.89
N ILE A 201 6.67 3.42 -1.80
CA ILE A 201 5.56 3.10 -0.89
C ILE A 201 4.56 4.23 -1.01
N THR A 202 3.32 3.91 -1.35
CA THR A 202 2.23 4.88 -1.51
C THR A 202 1.29 4.88 -0.31
N ASN A 203 0.71 6.05 -0.02
CA ASN A 203 -0.41 6.13 0.90
C ASN A 203 -1.73 5.72 0.19
N PRO A 204 -2.87 5.60 0.90
CA PRO A 204 -4.15 5.24 0.29
C PRO A 204 -4.63 6.20 -0.80
N SER A 205 -4.12 7.43 -0.87
CA SER A 205 -4.43 8.40 -1.93
C SER A 205 -3.50 8.30 -3.14
N GLY A 206 -2.50 7.39 -3.12
CA GLY A 206 -1.54 7.17 -4.22
C GLY A 206 -0.33 8.10 -4.22
N GLN A 207 -0.12 8.87 -3.16
CA GLN A 207 1.06 9.71 -3.01
C GLN A 207 2.22 8.89 -2.45
N ILE A 208 3.42 9.07 -3.00
CA ILE A 208 4.63 8.42 -2.51
C ILE A 208 5.01 9.03 -1.16
N VAL A 209 5.18 8.19 -0.14
CA VAL A 209 5.47 8.59 1.24
C VAL A 209 6.75 7.98 1.80
N GLY A 210 7.27 6.95 1.14
CA GLY A 210 8.48 6.25 1.54
C GLY A 210 9.02 5.36 0.44
N PHE A 211 10.10 4.68 0.76
CA PHE A 211 10.74 3.71 -0.12
C PHE A 211 11.20 2.48 0.66
N SER A 212 11.22 1.33 -0.02
CA SER A 212 11.99 0.17 0.39
C SER A 212 13.16 0.00 -0.57
N GLY A 213 14.37 -0.11 -0.05
CA GLY A 213 15.60 -0.26 -0.84
C GLY A 213 16.17 -1.67 -0.70
N ARG A 214 16.32 -2.42 -1.80
CA ARG A 214 16.86 -3.78 -1.85
C ARG A 214 18.25 -3.78 -2.48
N ILE A 215 19.24 -4.43 -1.84
CA ILE A 215 20.54 -4.69 -2.48
C ILE A 215 20.37 -5.66 -3.66
N TYR A 216 21.10 -5.43 -4.72
CA TYR A 216 21.10 -6.26 -5.95
C TYR A 216 22.47 -6.85 -6.28
N THR A 217 23.49 -6.44 -5.54
CA THR A 217 24.85 -6.97 -5.59
C THR A 217 25.15 -7.77 -4.31
N LYS A 218 26.20 -8.59 -4.33
CA LYS A 218 26.67 -9.27 -3.11
C LYS A 218 27.24 -8.23 -2.15
N SER A 219 26.72 -8.17 -0.94
CA SER A 219 27.10 -7.22 0.09
C SER A 219 26.76 -7.80 1.48
N ASP A 220 27.55 -7.43 2.49
CA ASP A 220 27.29 -7.77 3.90
C ASP A 220 26.25 -6.85 4.55
N GLN A 221 25.70 -5.88 3.80
CA GLN A 221 24.66 -4.98 4.29
C GLN A 221 23.30 -5.68 4.38
N ALA A 222 22.40 -5.11 5.18
CA ALA A 222 21.03 -5.57 5.27
C ALA A 222 20.37 -5.68 3.89
N LYS A 223 19.78 -6.85 3.57
CA LYS A 223 19.13 -7.15 2.30
C LYS A 223 18.09 -6.10 1.92
N TYR A 224 17.34 -5.60 2.91
CA TYR A 224 16.33 -4.54 2.77
C TYR A 224 16.54 -3.46 3.80
N ILE A 225 16.31 -2.22 3.39
CA ILE A 225 16.11 -1.07 4.29
C ILE A 225 14.85 -0.33 3.84
N ASN A 226 14.05 0.09 4.81
CA ASN A 226 12.83 0.87 4.57
C ASN A 226 13.02 2.29 5.07
N SER A 227 12.28 3.24 4.49
CA SER A 227 12.12 4.57 5.07
C SER A 227 11.73 4.45 6.55
N VAL A 228 12.24 5.35 7.37
CA VAL A 228 11.84 5.51 8.77
C VAL A 228 10.55 6.32 8.84
N ASP A 229 9.80 6.17 9.93
CA ASP A 229 8.61 6.98 10.18
C ASP A 229 8.96 8.47 10.18
N ASN A 230 8.12 9.27 9.55
CA ASN A 230 8.28 10.71 9.39
C ASN A 230 6.91 11.40 9.33
N ALA A 231 6.87 12.70 9.04
CA ALA A 231 5.63 13.48 9.03
C ALA A 231 4.53 12.95 8.08
N ILE A 232 4.91 12.28 6.98
CA ILE A 232 3.98 11.75 5.96
C ILE A 232 3.96 10.23 5.86
N PHE A 233 4.82 9.52 6.60
CA PHE A 233 4.95 8.07 6.55
C PHE A 233 4.97 7.45 7.94
N HIS A 234 3.98 6.61 8.23
CA HIS A 234 3.90 5.78 9.43
C HIS A 234 3.62 4.33 9.00
N LYS A 235 4.61 3.43 9.18
CA LYS A 235 4.49 2.03 8.76
C LYS A 235 3.23 1.34 9.27
N GLY A 236 2.84 1.63 10.51
CA GLY A 236 1.64 1.06 11.12
C GLY A 236 0.32 1.56 10.54
N GLN A 237 0.34 2.49 9.59
CA GLN A 237 -0.86 3.07 8.97
C GLN A 237 -0.95 2.78 7.46
N ILE A 238 0.05 2.13 6.87
CA ILE A 238 0.18 1.94 5.42
C ILE A 238 0.43 0.46 5.11
N LEU A 239 -0.34 -0.04 4.15
CA LEU A 239 -0.11 -1.34 3.52
C LEU A 239 0.53 -1.11 2.15
N TYR A 240 1.65 -1.78 1.88
CA TYR A 240 2.29 -1.73 0.57
C TYR A 240 1.32 -2.20 -0.53
N HIS A 241 1.28 -1.50 -1.64
CA HIS A 241 0.44 -1.77 -2.80
C HIS A 241 -1.08 -1.60 -2.56
N PHE A 242 -1.53 -1.02 -1.44
CA PHE A 242 -2.96 -0.91 -1.15
C PHE A 242 -3.70 0.01 -2.14
N HIS A 243 -3.10 1.16 -2.48
CA HIS A 243 -3.69 2.09 -3.44
C HIS A 243 -3.85 1.45 -4.82
N GLU A 244 -2.82 0.81 -5.31
CA GLU A 244 -2.76 0.16 -6.62
C GLU A 244 -3.70 -1.05 -6.69
N ALA A 245 -3.83 -1.79 -5.58
CA ALA A 245 -4.68 -2.97 -5.47
C ALA A 245 -6.17 -2.66 -5.27
N LEU A 246 -6.54 -1.42 -4.91
CA LEU A 246 -7.86 -1.08 -4.41
C LEU A 246 -9.01 -1.48 -5.36
N ASP A 247 -8.84 -1.23 -6.66
CA ASP A 247 -9.87 -1.57 -7.66
C ASP A 247 -9.96 -3.10 -7.85
N ALA A 248 -8.82 -3.80 -7.82
CA ALA A 248 -8.80 -5.27 -7.89
C ALA A 248 -9.40 -5.91 -6.63
N ILE A 249 -9.13 -5.37 -5.44
CA ILE A 249 -9.73 -5.81 -4.17
C ILE A 249 -11.24 -5.68 -4.23
N LYS A 250 -11.76 -4.52 -4.62
CA LYS A 250 -13.20 -4.27 -4.72
C LYS A 250 -13.88 -5.15 -5.77
N LYS A 251 -13.24 -5.34 -6.94
CA LYS A 251 -13.76 -6.18 -8.03
C LYS A 251 -13.88 -7.64 -7.62
N ASN A 252 -12.89 -8.16 -6.89
CA ASN A 252 -12.85 -9.57 -6.47
C ASN A 252 -13.50 -9.80 -5.10
N ASP A 253 -13.86 -8.71 -4.39
CA ASP A 253 -14.31 -8.71 -3.00
C ASP A 253 -13.40 -9.58 -2.11
N LYS A 254 -12.08 -9.43 -2.28
CA LYS A 254 -11.06 -10.24 -1.60
C LYS A 254 -9.74 -9.49 -1.54
N ILE A 255 -9.01 -9.69 -0.44
CA ILE A 255 -7.64 -9.19 -0.27
C ILE A 255 -6.72 -10.31 0.21
N PHE A 256 -5.54 -10.42 -0.39
CA PHE A 256 -4.43 -11.24 0.12
C PHE A 256 -3.51 -10.34 0.94
N LEU A 257 -3.31 -10.68 2.20
CA LEU A 257 -2.41 -9.99 3.11
C LEU A 257 -1.13 -10.80 3.27
N LEU A 258 -0.01 -10.24 2.80
CA LEU A 258 1.33 -10.81 2.81
C LEU A 258 2.25 -10.08 3.80
N GLU A 259 3.45 -10.62 4.03
CA GLU A 259 4.46 -10.00 4.90
C GLU A 259 5.36 -9.04 4.13
N GLY A 260 5.85 -9.45 2.97
CA GLY A 260 6.85 -8.76 2.18
C GLY A 260 6.34 -8.20 0.84
N PHE A 261 6.98 -7.15 0.36
CA PHE A 261 6.63 -6.56 -0.93
C PHE A 261 7.08 -7.42 -2.13
N MET A 262 8.09 -8.29 -1.97
CA MET A 262 8.49 -9.23 -3.03
C MET A 262 7.41 -10.27 -3.28
N ASP A 263 6.71 -10.70 -2.24
CA ASP A 263 5.60 -11.64 -2.34
C ASP A 263 4.40 -11.02 -3.05
N VAL A 264 4.16 -9.72 -2.80
CA VAL A 264 3.19 -8.94 -3.57
C VAL A 264 3.54 -8.97 -5.06
N ILE A 265 4.81 -8.68 -5.41
CA ILE A 265 5.27 -8.69 -6.79
C ILE A 265 5.14 -10.10 -7.42
N ALA A 266 5.45 -11.16 -6.66
CA ALA A 266 5.29 -12.53 -7.12
C ALA A 266 3.82 -12.88 -7.44
N CYS A 267 2.90 -12.45 -6.59
CA CYS A 267 1.46 -12.57 -6.85
C CYS A 267 1.02 -11.76 -8.08
N MET A 268 1.49 -10.52 -8.23
CA MET A 268 1.21 -9.69 -9.41
C MET A 268 1.69 -10.34 -10.71
N LYS A 269 2.89 -10.93 -10.71
CA LYS A 269 3.42 -11.72 -11.85
C LYS A 269 2.50 -12.89 -12.21
N ALA A 270 1.82 -13.46 -11.22
CA ALA A 270 0.82 -14.51 -11.42
C ALA A 270 -0.57 -13.98 -11.81
N GLY A 271 -0.73 -12.67 -11.99
CA GLY A 271 -2.01 -12.03 -12.34
C GLY A 271 -2.93 -11.75 -11.17
N ILE A 272 -2.44 -11.88 -9.94
CA ILE A 272 -3.22 -11.61 -8.71
C ILE A 272 -2.90 -10.20 -8.22
N ASN A 273 -3.80 -9.23 -8.48
CA ASN A 273 -3.58 -7.82 -8.18
C ASN A 273 -4.29 -7.34 -6.88
N TYR A 274 -5.08 -8.20 -6.22
CA TYR A 274 -5.75 -7.88 -4.94
C TYR A 274 -4.88 -8.28 -3.73
N VAL A 275 -3.62 -7.87 -3.75
CA VAL A 275 -2.56 -8.24 -2.81
C VAL A 275 -1.94 -7.01 -2.15
N VAL A 276 -1.65 -7.11 -0.85
CA VAL A 276 -0.98 -6.07 -0.06
C VAL A 276 -0.01 -6.68 0.94
N ALA A 277 0.93 -5.88 1.47
CA ALA A 277 1.85 -6.35 2.51
C ALA A 277 2.00 -5.37 3.66
N THR A 278 2.31 -5.91 4.86
CA THR A 278 2.59 -5.14 6.09
C THR A 278 4.02 -4.61 6.18
N MET A 279 4.92 -5.07 5.33
CA MET A 279 6.34 -4.65 5.25
C MET A 279 7.13 -4.84 6.54
N GLY A 280 6.96 -5.99 7.21
CA GLY A 280 7.69 -6.36 8.42
C GLY A 280 7.18 -5.71 9.70
N THR A 281 5.94 -5.21 9.70
CA THR A 281 5.22 -4.78 10.91
C THR A 281 4.08 -5.75 11.22
N ALA A 282 3.71 -5.83 12.51
CA ALA A 282 2.49 -6.54 12.88
C ALA A 282 1.25 -5.83 12.32
N LEU A 283 0.17 -6.59 12.09
CA LEU A 283 -1.11 -6.04 11.69
C LEU A 283 -1.64 -5.08 12.78
N THR A 284 -1.96 -3.85 12.41
CA THR A 284 -2.44 -2.79 13.31
C THR A 284 -3.94 -2.54 13.12
N SER A 285 -4.54 -1.78 14.06
CA SER A 285 -5.92 -1.29 13.93
C SER A 285 -6.13 -0.40 12.71
N GLU A 286 -5.13 0.39 12.34
CA GLU A 286 -5.16 1.26 11.16
C GLU A 286 -5.11 0.45 9.87
N HIS A 287 -4.26 -0.56 9.79
CA HIS A 287 -4.25 -1.51 8.67
C HIS A 287 -5.62 -2.18 8.49
N ILE A 288 -6.26 -2.61 9.58
CA ILE A 288 -7.58 -3.24 9.53
C ILE A 288 -8.63 -2.25 9.03
N LYS A 289 -8.64 -1.00 9.50
CA LYS A 289 -9.54 0.04 9.00
C LYS A 289 -9.39 0.24 7.50
N LEU A 290 -8.15 0.27 6.99
CA LEU A 290 -7.89 0.34 5.55
C LEU A 290 -8.49 -0.86 4.81
N ILE A 291 -8.20 -2.07 5.25
CA ILE A 291 -8.72 -3.30 4.63
C ILE A 291 -10.25 -3.30 4.63
N LEU A 292 -10.87 -3.00 5.77
CA LEU A 292 -12.33 -2.99 5.91
C LEU A 292 -13.03 -1.89 5.11
N SER A 293 -12.32 -0.84 4.71
CA SER A 293 -12.84 0.15 3.77
C SER A 293 -13.02 -0.40 2.35
N ALA A 294 -12.35 -1.51 2.03
CA ALA A 294 -12.34 -2.13 0.72
C ALA A 294 -13.07 -3.48 0.68
N THR A 295 -12.83 -4.38 1.64
CA THR A 295 -13.46 -5.71 1.72
C THR A 295 -13.41 -6.28 3.14
N LYS A 296 -14.30 -7.25 3.43
CA LYS A 296 -14.27 -8.09 4.64
C LYS A 296 -13.67 -9.47 4.40
N ASN A 297 -13.41 -9.84 3.15
CA ASN A 297 -12.91 -11.16 2.77
C ASN A 297 -11.37 -11.15 2.75
N ILE A 298 -10.77 -11.44 3.89
CA ILE A 298 -9.33 -11.39 4.14
C ILE A 298 -8.74 -12.79 4.06
N VAL A 299 -7.68 -12.94 3.27
CA VAL A 299 -6.88 -14.16 3.20
C VAL A 299 -5.47 -13.84 3.70
N LEU A 300 -5.08 -14.43 4.81
CA LEU A 300 -3.72 -14.35 5.35
C LEU A 300 -2.82 -15.26 4.52
N PHE A 301 -1.82 -14.70 3.89
CA PHE A 301 -0.90 -15.43 3.03
C PHE A 301 0.53 -15.18 3.54
N PHE A 302 0.82 -15.69 4.74
CA PHE A 302 2.08 -15.51 5.44
C PHE A 302 2.99 -16.72 5.21
N ASP A 303 4.28 -16.55 5.50
CA ASP A 303 5.27 -17.59 5.38
C ASP A 303 4.93 -18.80 6.26
N GLY A 304 5.27 -19.99 5.82
CA GLY A 304 5.00 -21.23 6.56
C GLY A 304 5.98 -21.50 7.70
N ASP A 305 6.90 -20.58 7.98
CA ASP A 305 7.87 -20.68 9.06
C ASP A 305 7.27 -20.31 10.44
N GLY A 306 8.06 -20.44 11.50
CA GLY A 306 7.61 -20.16 12.86
C GLY A 306 7.21 -18.70 13.08
N ALA A 307 7.82 -17.74 12.37
CA ALA A 307 7.50 -16.31 12.47
C ALA A 307 6.16 -16.02 11.79
N GLY A 308 5.95 -16.50 10.55
CA GLY A 308 4.70 -16.31 9.80
C GLY A 308 3.51 -17.01 10.46
N ILE A 309 3.70 -18.23 11.04
CA ILE A 309 2.66 -18.90 11.83
C ILE A 309 2.26 -18.07 13.05
N ASN A 310 3.23 -17.48 13.76
CA ASN A 310 2.94 -16.62 14.90
C ASN A 310 2.25 -15.31 14.48
N ALA A 311 2.65 -14.73 13.33
CA ALA A 311 1.99 -13.58 12.73
C ALA A 311 0.54 -13.91 12.36
N MET A 312 0.28 -15.09 11.80
CA MET A 312 -1.07 -15.57 11.48
C MET A 312 -1.93 -15.70 12.74
N LYS A 313 -1.43 -16.36 13.81
CA LYS A 313 -2.15 -16.49 15.09
C LYS A 313 -2.55 -15.12 15.65
N LYS A 314 -1.61 -14.18 15.70
CA LYS A 314 -1.87 -12.81 16.17
C LYS A 314 -2.90 -12.09 15.29
N SER A 315 -2.77 -12.20 13.97
CA SER A 315 -3.70 -11.57 13.02
C SER A 315 -5.11 -12.13 13.14
N CYS A 316 -5.27 -13.44 13.34
CA CYS A 316 -6.57 -14.06 13.61
C CYS A 316 -7.23 -13.47 14.86
N GLY A 317 -6.48 -13.37 15.98
CA GLY A 317 -6.99 -12.80 17.22
C GLY A 317 -7.42 -11.33 17.09
N ILE A 318 -6.61 -10.52 16.38
CA ILE A 318 -6.94 -9.11 16.15
C ILE A 318 -8.19 -9.00 15.25
N LEU A 319 -8.26 -9.76 14.14
CA LEU A 319 -9.38 -9.74 13.20
C LEU A 319 -10.69 -10.23 13.85
N ALA A 320 -10.62 -11.23 14.73
CA ALA A 320 -11.76 -11.70 15.50
C ALA A 320 -12.39 -10.58 16.33
N GLY A 321 -11.58 -9.67 16.91
CA GLY A 321 -12.08 -8.49 17.63
C GLY A 321 -12.91 -7.53 16.75
N TYR A 322 -12.77 -7.62 15.42
CA TYR A 322 -13.57 -6.89 14.43
C TYR A 322 -14.70 -7.75 13.83
N GLY A 323 -14.94 -8.96 14.35
CA GLY A 323 -15.93 -9.89 13.83
C GLY A 323 -15.55 -10.53 12.48
N ILE A 324 -14.26 -10.57 12.15
CA ILE A 324 -13.74 -11.12 10.90
C ILE A 324 -13.08 -12.47 11.17
N LEU A 325 -13.50 -13.49 10.42
CA LEU A 325 -12.88 -14.82 10.39
C LEU A 325 -12.08 -14.95 9.09
N PRO A 326 -10.75 -14.74 9.13
CA PRO A 326 -9.95 -14.77 7.92
C PRO A 326 -9.79 -16.19 7.37
N LYS A 327 -9.50 -16.27 6.08
CA LYS A 327 -8.95 -17.47 5.46
C LYS A 327 -7.43 -17.41 5.49
N ALA A 328 -6.78 -18.54 5.19
CA ALA A 328 -5.33 -18.65 5.08
C ALA A 328 -4.92 -19.48 3.88
N ILE A 329 -3.76 -19.13 3.34
CA ILE A 329 -2.98 -19.95 2.40
C ILE A 329 -1.58 -20.05 3.00
N VAL A 330 -1.04 -21.26 3.06
CA VAL A 330 0.35 -21.52 3.49
C VAL A 330 0.99 -22.42 2.45
N LEU A 331 2.11 -21.98 1.89
CA LEU A 331 2.85 -22.75 0.89
C LEU A 331 3.61 -23.93 1.54
N PRO A 332 3.84 -25.02 0.82
CA PRO A 332 4.57 -26.17 1.34
C PRO A 332 6.06 -25.84 1.50
N ASN A 333 6.73 -26.57 2.38
CA ASN A 333 8.18 -26.50 2.63
C ASN A 333 8.66 -25.10 3.08
N ASN A 334 7.81 -24.32 3.75
CA ASN A 334 8.08 -22.97 4.22
C ASN A 334 8.50 -21.98 3.13
N LEU A 335 8.09 -22.25 1.87
CA LEU A 335 8.37 -21.36 0.75
C LEU A 335 7.52 -20.08 0.85
N ASP A 336 8.11 -18.96 0.45
CA ASP A 336 7.39 -17.74 0.15
C ASP A 336 6.80 -17.75 -1.29
N PRO A 337 5.86 -16.85 -1.64
CA PRO A 337 5.31 -16.77 -2.99
C PRO A 337 6.36 -16.57 -4.09
N ASP A 338 7.42 -15.76 -3.88
CA ASP A 338 8.49 -15.53 -4.85
C ASP A 338 9.29 -16.82 -5.11
N GLU A 339 9.64 -17.55 -4.05
CA GLU A 339 10.33 -18.84 -4.13
C GLU A 339 9.47 -19.91 -4.80
N TYR A 340 8.18 -19.99 -4.46
CA TYR A 340 7.28 -20.97 -5.03
C TYR A 340 7.09 -20.76 -6.53
N VAL A 341 6.82 -19.52 -6.96
CA VAL A 341 6.69 -19.20 -8.39
C VAL A 341 7.98 -19.47 -9.14
N LYS A 342 9.13 -19.14 -8.56
CA LYS A 342 10.44 -19.43 -9.16
C LYS A 342 10.70 -20.93 -9.34
N ASN A 343 10.35 -21.74 -8.34
CA ASN A 343 10.66 -23.19 -8.35
C ASN A 343 9.65 -24.00 -9.18
N PHE A 344 8.38 -23.62 -9.19
CA PHE A 344 7.30 -24.45 -9.73
C PHE A 344 6.51 -23.78 -10.87
N GLY A 345 6.69 -22.48 -11.09
CA GLY A 345 5.99 -21.71 -12.11
C GLY A 345 4.62 -21.21 -11.69
N VAL A 346 4.12 -20.23 -12.45
CA VAL A 346 2.87 -19.52 -12.17
C VAL A 346 1.63 -20.43 -12.19
N GLU A 347 1.55 -21.34 -13.14
CA GLU A 347 0.40 -22.24 -13.28
C GLU A 347 0.19 -23.11 -12.04
N LYS A 348 1.27 -23.74 -11.53
CA LYS A 348 1.20 -24.55 -10.30
C LYS A 348 0.90 -23.68 -9.08
N PHE A 349 1.41 -22.45 -9.03
CA PHE A 349 1.11 -21.52 -7.96
C PHE A 349 -0.37 -21.17 -7.91
N LEU A 350 -0.98 -20.80 -9.05
CA LEU A 350 -2.41 -20.48 -9.15
C LEU A 350 -3.29 -21.67 -8.77
N LYS A 351 -2.93 -22.86 -9.23
CA LYS A 351 -3.64 -24.10 -8.85
C LYS A 351 -3.56 -24.31 -7.34
N TYR A 352 -2.35 -24.22 -6.76
CA TYR A 352 -2.15 -24.46 -5.34
C TYR A 352 -2.96 -23.51 -4.46
N ILE A 353 -2.91 -22.21 -4.72
CA ILE A 353 -3.63 -21.21 -3.91
C ILE A 353 -5.15 -21.39 -4.00
N THR A 354 -5.67 -21.83 -5.15
CA THR A 354 -7.10 -22.08 -5.35
C THR A 354 -7.56 -23.31 -4.57
N GLU A 355 -6.74 -24.38 -4.55
CA GLU A 355 -7.08 -25.64 -3.88
C GLU A 355 -6.84 -25.61 -2.36
N ASN A 356 -5.99 -24.69 -1.86
CA ASN A 356 -5.54 -24.68 -0.46
C ASN A 356 -6.00 -23.45 0.33
N GLU A 357 -6.87 -22.60 -0.23
CA GLU A 357 -7.50 -21.52 0.52
C GLU A 357 -8.55 -22.10 1.48
N LYS A 358 -8.29 -22.03 2.78
CA LYS A 358 -9.21 -22.54 3.82
C LYS A 358 -9.30 -21.60 5.01
N SER A 359 -10.22 -21.85 5.95
CA SER A 359 -10.30 -21.08 7.20
C SER A 359 -8.92 -21.07 7.89
N ALA A 360 -8.46 -19.89 8.32
CA ALA A 360 -7.21 -19.75 9.08
C ALA A 360 -7.27 -20.52 10.39
N TYR A 361 -8.43 -20.55 11.05
CA TYR A 361 -8.64 -21.33 12.27
C TYR A 361 -8.57 -22.84 12.03
N GLN A 362 -9.15 -23.32 10.92
CA GLN A 362 -9.02 -24.72 10.53
C GLN A 362 -7.56 -25.08 10.24
N TRP A 363 -6.83 -24.19 9.56
CA TRP A 363 -5.41 -24.42 9.27
C TRP A 363 -4.58 -24.50 10.57
N LEU A 364 -4.80 -23.59 11.52
CA LEU A 364 -4.14 -23.57 12.83
C LEU A 364 -4.48 -24.82 13.66
N TYR A 365 -5.74 -25.25 13.61
CA TYR A 365 -6.18 -26.48 14.26
C TYR A 365 -5.48 -27.72 13.67
N ASP A 366 -5.46 -27.83 12.33
CA ASP A 366 -4.79 -28.94 11.65
C ASP A 366 -3.29 -28.99 11.99
N LEU A 367 -2.65 -27.81 12.12
CA LEU A 367 -1.25 -27.70 12.52
C LEU A 367 -1.05 -28.18 13.97
N ALA A 368 -1.89 -27.76 14.89
CA ALA A 368 -1.84 -28.20 16.29
C ALA A 368 -2.07 -29.71 16.39
N LEU A 369 -3.00 -30.25 15.58
CA LEU A 369 -3.30 -31.67 15.54
C LEU A 369 -2.13 -32.52 15.03
N LYS A 370 -1.36 -32.03 14.06
CA LYS A 370 -0.15 -32.73 13.57
C LYS A 370 0.90 -32.93 14.66
N ASN A 371 0.97 -32.04 15.63
CA ASN A 371 1.91 -32.09 16.75
C ASN A 371 1.34 -32.81 17.97
N TYR A 372 0.09 -33.27 17.89
CA TYR A 372 -0.59 -33.97 18.98
C TYR A 372 -0.26 -35.47 18.97
N ILE A 373 0.21 -35.98 20.12
CA ILE A 373 0.47 -37.38 20.35
C ILE A 373 -0.64 -37.94 21.25
N LYS A 374 -1.47 -38.84 20.69
CA LYS A 374 -2.59 -39.45 21.44
C LYS A 374 -2.07 -40.31 22.60
N GLY A 375 -2.57 -40.04 23.79
CA GLY A 375 -2.20 -40.75 25.02
C GLY A 375 -1.03 -40.13 25.79
N ASP A 376 -0.35 -39.10 25.24
CA ASP A 376 0.61 -38.32 25.96
C ASP A 376 -0.07 -37.11 26.61
N LEU A 377 0.03 -37.00 27.94
CA LEU A 377 -0.62 -35.94 28.73
C LEU A 377 -0.03 -34.55 28.46
N GLU A 378 1.30 -34.45 28.30
CA GLU A 378 1.96 -33.19 28.01
C GLU A 378 1.55 -32.68 26.63
N SER A 379 1.55 -33.54 25.63
CA SER A 379 1.08 -33.26 24.28
C SER A 379 -0.42 -32.82 24.28
N THR A 380 -1.23 -33.47 25.10
CA THR A 380 -2.66 -33.13 25.24
C THR A 380 -2.86 -31.72 25.82
N GLU A 381 -2.14 -31.37 26.87
CA GLU A 381 -2.22 -30.04 27.48
C GLU A 381 -1.68 -28.94 26.53
N LYS A 382 -0.60 -29.23 25.82
CA LYS A 382 -0.05 -28.34 24.80
C LYS A 382 -1.05 -28.08 23.67
N PHE A 383 -1.66 -29.15 23.14
CA PHE A 383 -2.69 -29.06 22.09
C PHE A 383 -3.88 -28.23 22.55
N LYS A 384 -4.45 -28.49 23.73
CA LYS A 384 -5.55 -27.72 24.30
C LYS A 384 -5.18 -26.23 24.42
N LYS A 385 -4.02 -25.92 24.99
CA LYS A 385 -3.55 -24.55 25.16
C LYS A 385 -3.39 -23.84 23.83
N GLU A 386 -2.82 -24.49 22.82
CA GLU A 386 -2.70 -23.93 21.46
C GLU A 386 -4.07 -23.65 20.86
N VAL A 387 -5.00 -24.61 20.89
CA VAL A 387 -6.34 -24.45 20.33
C VAL A 387 -7.12 -23.34 21.05
N PHE A 388 -7.09 -23.27 22.40
CA PHE A 388 -7.78 -22.24 23.15
C PHE A 388 -7.22 -20.84 22.89
N ASN A 389 -5.93 -20.70 22.57
CA ASN A 389 -5.31 -19.40 22.33
C ASN A 389 -5.75 -18.72 21.03
N PHE A 390 -6.30 -19.45 20.06
CA PHE A 390 -6.79 -18.86 18.81
C PHE A 390 -8.31 -18.98 18.60
N ILE A 391 -9.04 -19.59 19.54
CA ILE A 391 -10.52 -19.63 19.54
C ILE A 391 -11.12 -18.55 20.45
N ARG A 392 -10.34 -18.01 21.41
CA ARG A 392 -10.73 -16.90 22.27
C ARG A 392 -10.52 -15.57 21.57
#